data_a9cbffd6614c122498dad479e23f5dc8
#
_entry.id   a9cbffd6614c122498dad479e23f5dc8
#
_cell.length_a   1.000
_cell.length_b   1.000
_cell.length_c   1.000
_cell.angle_alpha   90.00
_cell.angle_beta   90.00
_cell.angle_gamma   90.00
#
_symmetry.space_group_name_H-M   'P 1'
#
loop_
_entity.id
_entity.type
_entity.pdbx_description
1 polymer ?
#
loop_
_entity_poly.entity_id
_entity_poly.type
_entity_poly.pdbx_seq_one_letter_code
_entity_poly.pdbx_strand_id
1 'polypeptide(L)'
;MAKRTTYCGNVSAEFIEKEVVLKGWVQKRRDLGGVIFIDLRDREGIVQVVFNPEKSKEAWEIADKCRSENVIEVKGQVVYRDKEAINPKMKTGEFEVMATDITILNTAKTTPFTIEDDNNVNDELRMKYRYLDLRRPSMTNNIKLRNQVTKTIRHYLDNHDFLDIETPYLGKSTPEGARDYLVPSRVHAGHFYALPQSPQLFKQLLMGAGFDRYYQIVRCFRDEDLRGDRQPEFTQIDIETTFLTPEEIQTYTENMLAEVMKETKGIEISVPFPRMSYDEAMARYGSDKPDTRFAMELIDVADVVKDVDFKVFQAALENGGHVKALNAKGAADKYSRKDMDNLGKYVSQFGAKGLAWLKVEEDGLKGPIAKFLTEVSDELIAATNAEVGDILMFGADKPEIVAAALGAVRTRLGKELGLIDESKFNFLWIVDWPLFEYDEEAGRYVSAHHPFTQPKAEDVARLATDPASVYAEAYDVVLNGYELGGGSLRIHTRELQEKMFETLGFTKEEAQDQFGFLLDALDYGFPPHGGIALGLDRLAMLLAGEENIREVIAFPKNGKAIDPMNNAPSLVSPLQLFELNIDVTAIDE
;
A
#
# COMPACT_ATOMS: atom_id res chain seq x y z
N MET A 1 -11.32 -28.23 -30.43
CA MET A 1 -11.60 -27.99 -28.99
C MET A 1 -13.07 -27.66 -28.82
N ALA A 2 -13.77 -28.35 -27.94
CA ALA A 2 -15.14 -28.06 -27.61
C ALA A 2 -15.26 -26.73 -26.79
N LYS A 3 -16.46 -26.12 -26.80
CA LYS A 3 -16.72 -24.95 -25.95
C LYS A 3 -16.77 -25.38 -24.47
N ARG A 4 -16.06 -24.67 -23.57
CA ARG A 4 -16.17 -24.87 -22.12
C ARG A 4 -17.61 -24.64 -21.66
N THR A 5 -18.16 -25.57 -20.88
CA THR A 5 -19.53 -25.43 -20.31
C THR A 5 -19.52 -24.52 -19.09
N THR A 6 -18.59 -24.74 -18.15
CA THR A 6 -18.43 -23.96 -16.92
C THR A 6 -16.97 -24.03 -16.44
N TYR A 7 -16.62 -23.20 -15.45
CA TYR A 7 -15.34 -23.30 -14.77
C TYR A 7 -15.35 -24.47 -13.76
N CYS A 8 -14.17 -25.06 -13.52
CA CYS A 8 -13.99 -26.16 -12.58
C CYS A 8 -14.52 -25.82 -11.18
N GLY A 9 -14.12 -24.66 -10.63
CA GLY A 9 -14.57 -24.19 -9.33
C GLY A 9 -16.03 -23.77 -9.23
N ASN A 10 -16.78 -23.76 -10.34
CA ASN A 10 -18.19 -23.38 -10.40
C ASN A 10 -19.11 -24.58 -10.64
N VAL A 11 -18.57 -25.79 -10.68
CA VAL A 11 -19.41 -27.01 -10.72
C VAL A 11 -20.25 -27.07 -9.46
N SER A 12 -21.57 -27.25 -9.63
CA SER A 12 -22.57 -27.18 -8.55
C SER A 12 -23.72 -28.13 -8.83
N ALA A 13 -24.69 -28.20 -7.91
CA ALA A 13 -25.90 -28.99 -8.07
C ALA A 13 -26.69 -28.69 -9.36
N GLU A 14 -26.56 -27.51 -9.92
CA GLU A 14 -27.17 -27.12 -11.19
C GLU A 14 -26.75 -28.00 -12.37
N PHE A 15 -25.54 -28.58 -12.30
CA PHE A 15 -24.96 -29.42 -13.35
C PHE A 15 -25.16 -30.92 -13.11
N ILE A 16 -25.82 -31.35 -12.04
CA ILE A 16 -26.06 -32.77 -11.75
C ILE A 16 -26.74 -33.44 -12.94
N GLU A 17 -26.23 -34.64 -13.29
CA GLU A 17 -26.65 -35.48 -14.43
C GLU A 17 -26.44 -34.82 -15.81
N LYS A 18 -25.92 -33.58 -15.87
CA LYS A 18 -25.59 -32.93 -17.12
C LYS A 18 -24.19 -33.26 -17.58
N GLU A 19 -24.00 -33.33 -18.88
CA GLU A 19 -22.70 -33.43 -19.49
C GLU A 19 -22.03 -32.05 -19.52
N VAL A 20 -20.79 -31.97 -19.08
CA VAL A 20 -19.98 -30.75 -19.05
C VAL A 20 -18.66 -30.95 -19.79
N VAL A 21 -18.16 -29.87 -20.37
CA VAL A 21 -16.81 -29.75 -20.90
C VAL A 21 -16.03 -28.83 -19.99
N LEU A 22 -15.00 -29.35 -19.35
CA LEU A 22 -14.11 -28.62 -18.46
C LEU A 22 -12.71 -28.53 -19.07
N LYS A 23 -11.98 -27.47 -18.76
CA LYS A 23 -10.60 -27.24 -19.22
C LYS A 23 -9.79 -26.64 -18.09
N GLY A 24 -8.58 -27.16 -17.89
CA GLY A 24 -7.73 -26.66 -16.82
C GLY A 24 -6.41 -27.41 -16.75
N TRP A 25 -5.76 -27.25 -15.64
CA TRP A 25 -4.48 -27.87 -15.30
C TRP A 25 -4.70 -29.03 -14.33
N VAL A 26 -3.96 -30.10 -14.51
CA VAL A 26 -3.90 -31.24 -13.59
C VAL A 26 -3.16 -30.77 -12.33
N GLN A 27 -3.90 -30.51 -11.25
CA GLN A 27 -3.31 -30.18 -9.94
C GLN A 27 -2.70 -31.42 -9.30
N LYS A 28 -3.45 -32.50 -9.26
CA LYS A 28 -3.05 -33.76 -8.66
C LYS A 28 -3.69 -34.94 -9.39
N ARG A 29 -2.91 -36.00 -9.59
CA ARG A 29 -3.38 -37.27 -10.11
C ARG A 29 -3.17 -38.36 -9.06
N ARG A 30 -4.18 -39.19 -8.85
CA ARG A 30 -4.14 -40.35 -7.96
C ARG A 30 -4.69 -41.57 -8.69
N ASP A 31 -4.10 -42.73 -8.47
CA ASP A 31 -4.62 -44.02 -8.88
C ASP A 31 -5.00 -44.82 -7.61
N LEU A 32 -6.26 -45.17 -7.50
CA LEU A 32 -6.82 -45.88 -6.36
C LEU A 32 -7.60 -47.08 -6.89
N GLY A 33 -6.99 -48.28 -6.81
CA GLY A 33 -7.62 -49.50 -7.22
C GLY A 33 -7.95 -49.58 -8.72
N GLY A 34 -7.17 -48.93 -9.57
CA GLY A 34 -7.40 -48.93 -11.02
C GLY A 34 -8.37 -47.86 -11.51
N VAL A 35 -8.88 -47.01 -10.62
CA VAL A 35 -9.63 -45.80 -10.99
C VAL A 35 -8.73 -44.59 -10.80
N ILE A 36 -8.65 -43.73 -11.82
CA ILE A 36 -7.83 -42.51 -11.80
C ILE A 36 -8.67 -41.33 -11.40
N PHE A 37 -8.17 -40.59 -10.42
CA PHE A 37 -8.74 -39.33 -9.95
C PHE A 37 -7.81 -38.19 -10.31
N ILE A 38 -8.35 -37.16 -10.97
CA ILE A 38 -7.63 -35.92 -11.31
C ILE A 38 -8.35 -34.75 -10.64
N ASP A 39 -7.61 -34.01 -9.82
CA ASP A 39 -8.04 -32.71 -9.35
C ASP A 39 -7.73 -31.70 -10.47
N LEU A 40 -8.75 -31.28 -11.20
CA LEU A 40 -8.66 -30.35 -12.34
C LEU A 40 -8.86 -28.92 -11.83
N ARG A 41 -7.87 -28.08 -12.05
CA ARG A 41 -7.85 -26.68 -11.57
C ARG A 41 -8.00 -25.70 -12.72
N ASP A 42 -8.77 -24.65 -12.48
CA ASP A 42 -8.75 -23.41 -13.24
C ASP A 42 -8.77 -22.19 -12.32
N ARG A 43 -8.98 -20.99 -12.85
CA ARG A 43 -8.97 -19.74 -12.04
C ARG A 43 -10.09 -19.65 -11.00
N GLU A 44 -11.17 -20.43 -11.15
CA GLU A 44 -12.30 -20.41 -10.21
C GLU A 44 -12.20 -21.47 -9.11
N GLY A 45 -11.28 -22.44 -9.27
CA GLY A 45 -11.00 -23.46 -8.28
C GLY A 45 -10.76 -24.83 -8.88
N ILE A 46 -11.02 -25.86 -8.10
CA ILE A 46 -10.71 -27.25 -8.39
C ILE A 46 -12.00 -28.07 -8.39
N VAL A 47 -12.09 -29.06 -9.30
CA VAL A 47 -13.10 -30.13 -9.25
C VAL A 47 -12.41 -31.49 -9.43
N GLN A 48 -12.90 -32.50 -8.76
CA GLN A 48 -12.43 -33.88 -8.95
C GLN A 48 -13.07 -34.47 -10.22
N VAL A 49 -12.21 -35.04 -11.07
CA VAL A 49 -12.61 -35.78 -12.27
C VAL A 49 -12.23 -37.24 -12.09
N VAL A 50 -13.15 -38.15 -12.37
CA VAL A 50 -12.98 -39.59 -12.17
C VAL A 50 -12.95 -40.30 -13.51
N PHE A 51 -11.90 -41.09 -13.72
CA PHE A 51 -11.70 -41.93 -14.92
C PHE A 51 -11.80 -43.38 -14.49
N ASN A 52 -12.93 -44.02 -14.82
CA ASN A 52 -13.18 -45.42 -14.57
C ASN A 52 -13.02 -46.22 -15.87
N PRO A 53 -12.10 -47.21 -15.95
CA PRO A 53 -11.89 -48.00 -17.16
C PRO A 53 -13.13 -48.77 -17.62
N GLU A 54 -14.06 -49.09 -16.74
CA GLU A 54 -15.34 -49.72 -17.08
C GLU A 54 -16.29 -48.77 -17.84
N LYS A 55 -16.15 -47.45 -17.63
CA LYS A 55 -16.95 -46.43 -18.30
C LYS A 55 -16.33 -45.99 -19.65
N SER A 56 -15.01 -45.74 -19.65
CA SER A 56 -14.27 -45.39 -20.85
C SER A 56 -12.81 -45.81 -20.69
N LYS A 57 -12.43 -46.91 -21.28
CA LYS A 57 -11.05 -47.42 -21.28
C LYS A 57 -10.08 -46.46 -21.97
N GLU A 58 -10.53 -45.86 -23.08
CA GLU A 58 -9.72 -44.90 -23.86
C GLU A 58 -9.40 -43.65 -23.03
N ALA A 59 -10.41 -43.05 -22.38
CA ALA A 59 -10.21 -41.90 -21.49
C ALA A 59 -9.31 -42.25 -20.31
N TRP A 60 -9.44 -43.43 -19.76
CA TRP A 60 -8.59 -43.90 -18.65
C TRP A 60 -7.12 -44.06 -19.09
N GLU A 61 -6.85 -44.64 -20.28
CA GLU A 61 -5.49 -44.80 -20.83
C GLU A 61 -4.80 -43.46 -21.09
N ILE A 62 -5.55 -42.42 -21.46
CA ILE A 62 -5.04 -41.08 -21.62
C ILE A 62 -4.79 -40.42 -20.25
N ALA A 63 -5.73 -40.54 -19.31
CA ALA A 63 -5.60 -40.02 -17.96
C ALA A 63 -4.41 -40.61 -17.19
N ASP A 64 -4.06 -41.89 -17.47
CA ASP A 64 -2.88 -42.53 -16.89
C ASP A 64 -1.55 -41.86 -17.30
N LYS A 65 -1.51 -41.29 -18.49
CA LYS A 65 -0.36 -40.54 -19.01
C LYS A 65 -0.28 -39.11 -18.49
N CYS A 66 -1.35 -38.57 -17.89
CA CYS A 66 -1.36 -37.22 -17.36
C CYS A 66 -0.35 -37.06 -16.21
N ARG A 67 0.28 -35.89 -16.18
CA ARG A 67 1.20 -35.46 -15.12
C ARG A 67 0.77 -34.10 -14.59
N SER A 68 1.28 -33.73 -13.42
CA SER A 68 1.01 -32.43 -12.80
C SER A 68 1.26 -31.30 -13.79
N GLU A 69 0.38 -30.31 -13.77
CA GLU A 69 0.37 -29.12 -14.63
C GLU A 69 0.16 -29.38 -16.13
N ASN A 70 -0.14 -30.61 -16.56
CA ASN A 70 -0.63 -30.83 -17.92
C ASN A 70 -1.95 -30.09 -18.10
N VAL A 71 -2.15 -29.51 -19.29
CA VAL A 71 -3.41 -28.84 -19.65
C VAL A 71 -4.30 -29.86 -20.36
N ILE A 72 -5.51 -30.05 -19.83
CA ILE A 72 -6.46 -31.03 -20.38
C ILE A 72 -7.84 -30.43 -20.63
N GLU A 73 -8.51 -30.99 -21.61
CA GLU A 73 -9.95 -30.86 -21.85
C GLU A 73 -10.61 -32.18 -21.44
N VAL A 74 -11.63 -32.10 -20.61
CA VAL A 74 -12.39 -33.26 -20.12
C VAL A 74 -13.86 -33.09 -20.45
N LYS A 75 -14.50 -34.17 -20.95
CA LYS A 75 -15.93 -34.26 -21.13
C LYS A 75 -16.46 -35.35 -20.19
N GLY A 76 -17.53 -35.05 -19.49
CA GLY A 76 -18.09 -36.01 -18.53
C GLY A 76 -19.37 -35.54 -17.89
N GLN A 77 -19.98 -36.41 -17.10
CA GLN A 77 -21.23 -36.16 -16.38
C GLN A 77 -20.94 -35.76 -14.93
N VAL A 78 -21.58 -34.71 -14.45
CA VAL A 78 -21.49 -34.28 -13.05
C VAL A 78 -22.39 -35.18 -12.19
N VAL A 79 -21.82 -35.70 -11.11
CA VAL A 79 -22.53 -36.55 -10.14
C VAL A 79 -22.19 -36.08 -8.70
N TYR A 80 -23.03 -36.48 -7.75
CA TYR A 80 -22.68 -36.35 -6.33
C TYR A 80 -21.62 -37.36 -5.96
N ARG A 81 -20.68 -36.96 -5.10
CA ARG A 81 -19.77 -37.89 -4.43
C ARG A 81 -20.55 -38.74 -3.40
N ASP A 82 -20.04 -39.93 -3.13
CA ASP A 82 -20.48 -40.69 -1.99
C ASP A 82 -20.33 -39.89 -0.69
N LYS A 83 -21.28 -40.06 0.24
CA LYS A 83 -21.30 -39.28 1.50
C LYS A 83 -19.97 -39.31 2.26
N GLU A 84 -19.29 -40.46 2.23
CA GLU A 84 -17.99 -40.66 2.88
C GLU A 84 -16.81 -40.02 2.12
N ALA A 85 -17.01 -39.70 0.84
CA ALA A 85 -16.00 -39.09 -0.04
C ALA A 85 -16.13 -37.58 -0.18
N ILE A 86 -17.13 -36.97 0.47
CA ILE A 86 -17.33 -35.51 0.45
C ILE A 86 -16.10 -34.82 1.06
N ASN A 87 -15.53 -33.83 0.34
CA ASN A 87 -14.40 -33.06 0.82
C ASN A 87 -14.84 -31.62 1.22
N PRO A 88 -15.01 -31.32 2.50
CA PRO A 88 -15.48 -30.00 2.96
C PRO A 88 -14.47 -28.88 2.75
N LYS A 89 -13.20 -29.21 2.42
CA LYS A 89 -12.16 -28.22 2.13
C LYS A 89 -12.21 -27.69 0.69
N MET A 90 -13.01 -28.28 -0.15
CA MET A 90 -13.19 -27.86 -1.56
C MET A 90 -14.58 -27.28 -1.74
N LYS A 91 -14.69 -26.13 -2.42
CA LYS A 91 -15.98 -25.52 -2.79
C LYS A 91 -16.88 -26.50 -3.58
N THR A 92 -16.27 -27.32 -4.42
CA THR A 92 -16.94 -28.36 -5.23
C THR A 92 -16.91 -29.73 -4.60
N GLY A 93 -16.60 -29.83 -3.31
CA GLY A 93 -16.30 -31.10 -2.64
C GLY A 93 -17.44 -32.09 -2.54
N GLU A 94 -18.68 -31.70 -2.80
CA GLU A 94 -19.87 -32.58 -2.90
C GLU A 94 -20.04 -33.22 -4.28
N PHE A 95 -19.32 -32.69 -5.29
CA PHE A 95 -19.48 -33.04 -6.68
C PHE A 95 -18.19 -33.64 -7.25
N GLU A 96 -18.38 -34.49 -8.29
CA GLU A 96 -17.30 -34.97 -9.13
C GLU A 96 -17.78 -35.13 -10.57
N VAL A 97 -16.84 -35.22 -11.50
CA VAL A 97 -17.16 -35.40 -12.92
C VAL A 97 -16.72 -36.80 -13.36
N MET A 98 -17.69 -37.63 -13.75
CA MET A 98 -17.42 -38.95 -14.34
C MET A 98 -17.04 -38.74 -15.80
N ALA A 99 -15.75 -38.83 -16.10
CA ALA A 99 -15.21 -38.54 -17.43
C ALA A 99 -15.61 -39.62 -18.43
N THR A 100 -16.03 -39.18 -19.61
CA THR A 100 -16.29 -40.00 -20.78
C THR A 100 -15.23 -39.82 -21.87
N ASP A 101 -14.59 -38.64 -21.89
CA ASP A 101 -13.54 -38.31 -22.86
C ASP A 101 -12.51 -37.33 -22.24
N ILE A 102 -11.28 -37.39 -22.75
CA ILE A 102 -10.18 -36.50 -22.35
C ILE A 102 -9.25 -36.23 -23.53
N THR A 103 -8.79 -35.00 -23.63
CA THR A 103 -7.72 -34.61 -24.54
C THR A 103 -6.62 -33.88 -23.78
N ILE A 104 -5.37 -34.32 -23.93
CA ILE A 104 -4.20 -33.55 -23.44
C ILE A 104 -3.94 -32.43 -24.45
N LEU A 105 -4.20 -31.19 -24.04
CA LEU A 105 -3.99 -30.00 -24.87
C LEU A 105 -2.53 -29.57 -24.89
N ASN A 106 -1.84 -29.75 -23.75
CA ASN A 106 -0.40 -29.50 -23.63
C ASN A 106 0.19 -30.26 -22.46
N THR A 107 1.45 -30.60 -22.55
CA THR A 107 2.21 -31.26 -21.48
C THR A 107 3.04 -30.25 -20.72
N ALA A 108 3.41 -30.59 -19.49
CA ALA A 108 4.27 -29.77 -18.65
C ALA A 108 5.54 -30.55 -18.25
N LYS A 109 6.67 -29.84 -18.13
CA LYS A 109 7.84 -30.31 -17.38
C LYS A 109 7.54 -30.22 -15.88
N THR A 110 8.33 -30.91 -15.06
CA THR A 110 8.29 -30.71 -13.60
C THR A 110 8.52 -29.24 -13.28
N THR A 111 7.58 -28.65 -12.53
CA THR A 111 7.67 -27.26 -12.13
C THR A 111 8.76 -27.03 -11.08
N PRO A 112 9.40 -25.86 -11.03
CA PRO A 112 10.44 -25.54 -10.06
C PRO A 112 9.95 -25.52 -8.60
N PHE A 113 8.64 -25.43 -8.41
CA PHE A 113 7.96 -25.52 -7.12
C PHE A 113 6.51 -26.04 -7.30
N THR A 114 5.90 -26.51 -6.22
CA THR A 114 4.51 -26.95 -6.22
C THR A 114 3.56 -25.75 -6.27
N ILE A 115 2.45 -25.90 -6.99
CA ILE A 115 1.40 -24.85 -7.12
C ILE A 115 0.43 -24.98 -5.94
N GLU A 116 0.93 -24.72 -4.75
CA GLU A 116 0.23 -24.78 -3.46
C GLU A 116 0.64 -23.60 -2.60
N ASP A 117 -0.22 -23.14 -1.68
CA ASP A 117 0.04 -21.95 -0.86
C ASP A 117 1.04 -22.19 0.27
N ASP A 118 1.15 -23.40 0.77
CA ASP A 118 2.03 -23.81 1.87
C ASP A 118 3.43 -24.25 1.42
N ASN A 119 3.85 -23.84 0.24
CA ASN A 119 5.21 -24.10 -0.22
C ASN A 119 6.20 -23.09 0.40
N ASN A 120 7.38 -23.58 0.86
CA ASN A 120 8.48 -22.77 1.40
C ASN A 120 9.41 -22.27 0.27
N VAL A 121 8.86 -21.65 -0.75
CA VAL A 121 9.62 -21.15 -1.90
C VAL A 121 10.03 -19.70 -1.63
N ASN A 122 11.31 -19.37 -1.89
CA ASN A 122 11.80 -18.01 -1.73
C ASN A 122 11.23 -17.06 -2.80
N ASP A 123 11.18 -15.79 -2.47
CA ASP A 123 10.59 -14.76 -3.33
C ASP A 123 11.28 -14.65 -4.69
N GLU A 124 12.59 -14.85 -4.76
CA GLU A 124 13.36 -14.75 -6.01
C GLU A 124 12.89 -15.80 -7.02
N LEU A 125 12.71 -17.06 -6.58
CA LEU A 125 12.23 -18.14 -7.44
C LEU A 125 10.77 -17.93 -7.84
N ARG A 126 9.91 -17.45 -6.91
CA ARG A 126 8.52 -17.09 -7.18
C ARG A 126 8.44 -16.00 -8.24
N MET A 127 9.28 -14.97 -8.16
CA MET A 127 9.29 -13.86 -9.12
C MET A 127 9.87 -14.27 -10.46
N LYS A 128 10.87 -15.13 -10.50
CA LYS A 128 11.43 -15.67 -11.74
C LYS A 128 10.41 -16.49 -12.54
N TYR A 129 9.60 -17.27 -11.85
CA TYR A 129 8.52 -18.08 -12.43
C TYR A 129 7.14 -17.52 -12.05
N ARG A 130 6.98 -16.20 -12.12
CA ARG A 130 5.79 -15.51 -11.65
C ARG A 130 4.50 -16.03 -12.25
N TYR A 131 4.51 -16.42 -13.52
CA TYR A 131 3.36 -17.04 -14.20
C TYR A 131 2.95 -18.40 -13.59
N LEU A 132 3.84 -19.11 -12.90
CA LEU A 132 3.50 -20.29 -12.11
C LEU A 132 3.02 -19.90 -10.72
N ASP A 133 3.67 -18.95 -10.08
CA ASP A 133 3.29 -18.43 -8.77
C ASP A 133 1.84 -17.88 -8.78
N LEU A 134 1.46 -17.19 -9.85
CA LEU A 134 0.10 -16.68 -10.06
C LEU A 134 -0.97 -17.76 -10.19
N ARG A 135 -0.59 -19.04 -10.42
CA ARG A 135 -1.54 -20.17 -10.40
C ARG A 135 -1.93 -20.61 -8.99
N ARG A 136 -1.17 -20.21 -7.96
CA ARG A 136 -1.51 -20.55 -6.57
C ARG A 136 -2.84 -19.89 -6.18
N PRO A 137 -3.67 -20.58 -5.38
CA PRO A 137 -4.98 -20.05 -4.99
C PRO A 137 -4.92 -18.67 -4.34
N SER A 138 -3.99 -18.44 -3.41
CA SER A 138 -3.80 -17.13 -2.74
C SER A 138 -3.52 -16.02 -3.76
N MET A 139 -2.59 -16.24 -4.69
CA MET A 139 -2.21 -15.26 -5.70
C MET A 139 -3.35 -14.99 -6.69
N THR A 140 -4.03 -16.03 -7.14
CA THR A 140 -5.23 -15.89 -8.00
C THR A 140 -6.30 -15.06 -7.29
N ASN A 141 -6.56 -15.34 -6.00
CA ASN A 141 -7.56 -14.63 -5.21
C ASN A 141 -7.18 -13.16 -4.99
N ASN A 142 -5.89 -12.86 -4.74
CA ASN A 142 -5.40 -11.49 -4.60
C ASN A 142 -5.63 -10.67 -5.89
N ILE A 143 -5.34 -11.24 -7.05
CA ILE A 143 -5.59 -10.56 -8.33
C ILE A 143 -7.09 -10.39 -8.61
N LYS A 144 -7.91 -11.39 -8.26
CA LYS A 144 -9.38 -11.30 -8.36
C LYS A 144 -9.93 -10.23 -7.42
N LEU A 145 -9.44 -10.15 -6.19
CA LEU A 145 -9.81 -9.10 -5.23
C LEU A 145 -9.45 -7.72 -5.78
N ARG A 146 -8.22 -7.53 -6.26
CA ARG A 146 -7.80 -6.28 -6.91
C ARG A 146 -8.73 -5.88 -8.06
N ASN A 147 -9.10 -6.84 -8.92
CA ASN A 147 -10.05 -6.59 -10.00
C ASN A 147 -11.43 -6.18 -9.47
N GLN A 148 -11.91 -6.81 -8.40
CA GLN A 148 -13.20 -6.45 -7.79
C GLN A 148 -13.16 -5.03 -7.21
N VAL A 149 -12.08 -4.68 -6.50
CA VAL A 149 -11.85 -3.31 -6.00
C VAL A 149 -11.93 -2.29 -7.13
N THR A 150 -11.18 -2.53 -8.21
CA THR A 150 -11.14 -1.64 -9.37
C THR A 150 -12.52 -1.48 -10.02
N LYS A 151 -13.27 -2.58 -10.19
CA LYS A 151 -14.63 -2.55 -10.77
C LYS A 151 -15.59 -1.75 -9.89
N THR A 152 -15.55 -1.96 -8.58
CA THR A 152 -16.43 -1.25 -7.63
C THR A 152 -16.16 0.25 -7.67
N ILE A 153 -14.88 0.65 -7.66
CA ILE A 153 -14.48 2.07 -7.72
C ILE A 153 -14.97 2.71 -9.04
N ARG A 154 -14.73 2.07 -10.19
CA ARG A 154 -15.22 2.58 -11.48
C ARG A 154 -16.73 2.74 -11.48
N HIS A 155 -17.46 1.74 -11.03
CA HIS A 155 -18.91 1.78 -10.97
C HIS A 155 -19.43 2.91 -10.07
N TYR A 156 -18.79 3.08 -8.90
CA TYR A 156 -19.14 4.17 -7.98
C TYR A 156 -18.93 5.53 -8.65
N LEU A 157 -17.76 5.78 -9.23
CA LEU A 157 -17.41 7.07 -9.83
C LEU A 157 -18.25 7.37 -11.07
N ASP A 158 -18.48 6.38 -11.94
CA ASP A 158 -19.36 6.52 -13.12
C ASP A 158 -20.79 6.91 -12.71
N ASN A 159 -21.31 6.33 -11.61
CA ASN A 159 -22.65 6.65 -11.10
C ASN A 159 -22.74 8.02 -10.41
N HIS A 160 -21.61 8.70 -10.17
CA HIS A 160 -21.54 10.02 -9.55
C HIS A 160 -21.02 11.10 -10.50
N ASP A 161 -21.24 10.90 -11.81
CA ASP A 161 -20.92 11.85 -12.88
C ASP A 161 -19.41 12.15 -13.06
N PHE A 162 -18.53 11.26 -12.62
CA PHE A 162 -17.11 11.36 -12.91
C PHE A 162 -16.80 10.80 -14.30
N LEU A 163 -15.90 11.46 -15.01
CA LEU A 163 -15.44 11.05 -16.32
C LEU A 163 -14.06 10.39 -16.22
N ASP A 164 -13.93 9.19 -16.77
CA ASP A 164 -12.64 8.49 -16.92
C ASP A 164 -11.88 9.09 -18.11
N ILE A 165 -10.84 9.86 -17.86
CA ILE A 165 -10.08 10.59 -18.88
C ILE A 165 -8.61 10.20 -18.78
N GLU A 166 -8.04 9.71 -19.87
CA GLU A 166 -6.62 9.39 -19.98
C GLU A 166 -5.77 10.66 -20.08
N THR A 167 -4.60 10.62 -19.45
CA THR A 167 -3.58 11.66 -19.51
C THR A 167 -2.28 11.10 -20.08
N PRO A 168 -1.37 11.93 -20.65
CA PRO A 168 -0.15 11.44 -21.27
C PRO A 168 0.81 10.76 -20.29
N TYR A 169 1.47 9.69 -20.74
CA TYR A 169 2.64 9.12 -20.06
C TYR A 169 3.96 9.74 -20.55
N LEU A 170 4.01 10.25 -21.76
CA LEU A 170 5.17 10.95 -22.30
C LEU A 170 5.01 12.45 -22.05
N GLY A 171 5.45 12.89 -20.89
CA GLY A 171 5.35 14.28 -20.44
C GLY A 171 6.70 14.98 -20.36
N LYS A 172 6.68 16.24 -19.91
CA LYS A 172 7.87 16.99 -19.54
C LYS A 172 8.30 16.59 -18.12
N SER A 173 9.62 16.51 -17.88
CA SER A 173 10.16 16.35 -16.53
C SER A 173 9.76 17.53 -15.64
N THR A 174 9.16 17.23 -14.49
CA THR A 174 8.76 18.20 -13.49
C THR A 174 9.18 17.71 -12.11
N PRO A 175 9.80 18.53 -11.25
CA PRO A 175 10.23 18.10 -9.93
C PRO A 175 9.03 17.97 -8.99
N GLU A 176 8.66 16.74 -8.65
CA GLU A 176 7.54 16.40 -7.72
C GLU A 176 7.99 15.55 -6.52
N GLY A 177 9.25 15.67 -6.09
CA GLY A 177 9.78 14.98 -4.92
C GLY A 177 10.60 13.73 -5.22
N ALA A 178 10.14 12.79 -6.04
CA ALA A 178 10.93 11.64 -6.51
C ALA A 178 11.72 11.99 -7.78
N ARG A 179 12.65 11.11 -8.18
CA ARG A 179 13.30 11.23 -9.48
C ARG A 179 12.40 10.69 -10.58
N ASP A 180 12.48 11.32 -11.76
CA ASP A 180 11.74 10.90 -12.95
C ASP A 180 12.47 9.79 -13.70
N TYR A 181 11.70 8.85 -14.27
CA TYR A 181 12.18 7.98 -15.33
C TYR A 181 12.19 8.71 -16.65
N LEU A 182 13.33 8.80 -17.30
CA LEU A 182 13.50 9.53 -18.55
C LEU A 182 13.39 8.61 -19.77
N VAL A 183 12.72 9.07 -20.81
CA VAL A 183 12.57 8.38 -22.09
C VAL A 183 13.15 9.25 -23.21
N PRO A 184 14.22 8.82 -23.88
CA PRO A 184 14.85 9.63 -24.92
C PRO A 184 13.97 9.73 -26.17
N SER A 185 13.99 10.91 -26.79
CA SER A 185 13.29 11.17 -28.04
C SER A 185 14.18 10.89 -29.25
N ARG A 186 13.77 9.95 -30.12
CA ARG A 186 14.47 9.71 -31.40
C ARG A 186 14.29 10.89 -32.38
N VAL A 187 13.12 11.52 -32.34
CA VAL A 187 12.75 12.60 -33.28
C VAL A 187 13.45 13.93 -32.90
N HIS A 188 13.66 14.15 -31.61
CA HIS A 188 14.31 15.35 -31.09
C HIS A 188 15.57 14.95 -30.33
N ALA A 189 16.69 14.85 -31.06
CA ALA A 189 17.96 14.44 -30.48
C ALA A 189 18.35 15.31 -29.25
N GLY A 190 18.83 14.67 -28.20
CA GLY A 190 19.19 15.33 -26.94
C GLY A 190 18.00 15.74 -26.06
N HIS A 191 16.77 15.45 -26.47
CA HIS A 191 15.57 15.74 -25.67
C HIS A 191 14.97 14.46 -25.11
N PHE A 192 14.33 14.57 -23.93
CA PHE A 192 13.75 13.46 -23.22
C PHE A 192 12.30 13.77 -22.83
N TYR A 193 11.47 12.76 -22.89
CA TYR A 193 10.22 12.70 -22.12
C TYR A 193 10.54 12.19 -20.71
N ALA A 194 9.65 12.48 -19.77
CA ALA A 194 9.63 11.85 -18.46
C ALA A 194 8.32 11.07 -18.28
N LEU A 195 8.41 9.89 -17.64
CA LEU A 195 7.23 9.16 -17.20
C LEU A 195 6.63 9.86 -15.99
N PRO A 196 5.29 10.02 -15.89
CA PRO A 196 4.67 10.84 -14.87
C PRO A 196 4.75 10.19 -13.49
N GLN A 197 5.10 11.00 -12.49
CA GLN A 197 5.00 10.60 -11.08
C GLN A 197 3.54 10.56 -10.60
N SER A 198 2.70 11.40 -11.18
CA SER A 198 1.24 11.44 -11.08
C SER A 198 0.69 12.29 -12.24
N PRO A 199 -0.61 12.22 -12.57
CA PRO A 199 -1.22 13.09 -13.56
C PRO A 199 -1.60 14.48 -13.01
N GLN A 200 -0.95 14.97 -11.96
CA GLN A 200 -1.34 16.17 -11.20
C GLN A 200 -1.59 17.41 -12.07
N LEU A 201 -0.69 17.75 -12.96
CA LEU A 201 -0.81 18.94 -13.79
C LEU A 201 -1.92 18.80 -14.84
N PHE A 202 -2.03 17.63 -15.45
CA PHE A 202 -3.05 17.37 -16.46
C PHE A 202 -4.46 17.34 -15.88
N LYS A 203 -4.66 16.72 -14.70
CA LYS A 203 -5.97 16.72 -14.08
C LYS A 203 -6.43 18.11 -13.66
N GLN A 204 -5.51 18.98 -13.21
CA GLN A 204 -5.83 20.37 -12.95
C GLN A 204 -6.24 21.10 -14.25
N LEU A 205 -5.52 20.88 -15.35
CA LEU A 205 -5.89 21.46 -16.66
C LEU A 205 -7.25 20.97 -17.15
N LEU A 206 -7.63 19.72 -16.86
CA LEU A 206 -8.98 19.21 -17.15
C LEU A 206 -10.06 19.97 -16.38
N MET A 207 -9.77 20.41 -15.15
CA MET A 207 -10.69 21.28 -14.38
C MET A 207 -10.82 22.65 -15.05
N GLY A 208 -9.70 23.24 -15.47
CA GLY A 208 -9.70 24.47 -16.27
C GLY A 208 -10.41 24.34 -17.63
N ALA A 209 -10.42 23.14 -18.18
CA ALA A 209 -11.15 22.82 -19.40
C ALA A 209 -12.68 22.58 -19.18
N GLY A 210 -13.15 22.59 -17.93
CA GLY A 210 -14.56 22.51 -17.59
C GLY A 210 -15.14 21.10 -17.46
N PHE A 211 -14.29 20.08 -17.28
CA PHE A 211 -14.79 18.69 -17.13
C PHE A 211 -15.40 18.40 -15.77
N ASP A 212 -15.25 19.26 -14.80
CA ASP A 212 -15.91 19.27 -13.49
C ASP A 212 -15.55 18.10 -12.56
N ARG A 213 -15.68 16.86 -13.02
CA ARG A 213 -15.37 15.64 -12.25
C ARG A 213 -14.60 14.67 -13.12
N TYR A 214 -13.36 14.43 -12.75
CA TYR A 214 -12.42 13.57 -13.42
C TYR A 214 -11.99 12.43 -12.50
N TYR A 215 -11.82 11.25 -13.06
CA TYR A 215 -11.00 10.21 -12.46
C TYR A 215 -10.18 9.46 -13.49
N GLN A 216 -9.15 8.77 -12.99
CA GLN A 216 -8.38 7.83 -13.78
C GLN A 216 -7.78 6.77 -12.86
N ILE A 217 -7.84 5.50 -13.26
CA ILE A 217 -7.03 4.45 -12.64
C ILE A 217 -5.75 4.36 -13.43
N VAL A 218 -4.70 5.02 -12.94
CA VAL A 218 -3.55 5.44 -13.72
C VAL A 218 -2.26 4.85 -13.19
N ARG A 219 -1.36 4.49 -14.11
CA ARG A 219 0.00 4.09 -13.79
C ARG A 219 0.85 5.31 -13.49
N CYS A 220 1.60 5.25 -12.38
CA CYS A 220 2.54 6.26 -11.93
C CYS A 220 3.93 5.66 -11.81
N PHE A 221 4.96 6.49 -11.97
CA PHE A 221 6.36 6.05 -12.02
C PHE A 221 7.22 6.94 -11.11
N ARG A 222 7.98 6.32 -10.21
CA ARG A 222 8.90 7.04 -9.31
C ARG A 222 10.18 6.26 -9.15
N ASP A 223 11.30 6.88 -9.47
CA ASP A 223 12.63 6.31 -9.25
C ASP A 223 13.10 6.67 -7.83
N GLU A 224 12.75 5.83 -6.88
CA GLU A 224 13.05 5.99 -5.46
C GLU A 224 13.40 4.64 -4.80
N ASP A 225 13.92 4.69 -3.57
CA ASP A 225 14.25 3.48 -2.82
C ASP A 225 13.00 2.64 -2.54
N LEU A 226 13.09 1.34 -2.84
CA LEU A 226 11.97 0.41 -2.70
C LEU A 226 11.83 -0.09 -1.27
N ARG A 227 10.57 -0.25 -0.86
CA ARG A 227 10.14 -0.83 0.41
C ARG A 227 9.02 -1.86 0.16
N GLY A 228 8.57 -2.54 1.20
CA GLY A 228 7.48 -3.52 1.09
C GLY A 228 6.18 -2.97 0.48
N ASP A 229 5.93 -1.69 0.65
CA ASP A 229 4.77 -0.96 0.16
C ASP A 229 5.08 0.02 -0.99
N ARG A 230 6.25 -0.09 -1.64
CA ARG A 230 6.68 0.76 -2.75
C ARG A 230 7.19 -0.05 -3.93
N GLN A 231 6.83 0.40 -5.14
CA GLN A 231 7.29 -0.10 -6.43
C GLN A 231 7.69 1.07 -7.33
N PRO A 232 8.63 0.89 -8.28
CA PRO A 232 9.02 1.97 -9.19
C PRO A 232 7.90 2.35 -10.15
N GLU A 233 6.97 1.46 -10.38
CA GLU A 233 5.71 1.68 -11.09
C GLU A 233 4.55 1.12 -10.25
N PHE A 234 3.52 1.92 -10.06
CA PHE A 234 2.37 1.60 -9.22
C PHE A 234 1.10 2.22 -9.80
N THR A 235 -0.05 1.90 -9.24
CA THR A 235 -1.33 2.38 -9.75
C THR A 235 -2.03 3.26 -8.72
N GLN A 236 -2.49 4.43 -9.16
CA GLN A 236 -3.34 5.31 -8.37
C GLN A 236 -4.79 5.30 -8.87
N ILE A 237 -5.72 5.48 -7.96
CA ILE A 237 -7.06 5.97 -8.22
C ILE A 237 -6.95 7.49 -8.07
N ASP A 238 -6.94 8.19 -9.19
CA ASP A 238 -6.72 9.63 -9.23
C ASP A 238 -8.02 10.36 -9.53
N ILE A 239 -8.36 11.36 -8.70
CA ILE A 239 -9.65 12.07 -8.72
C ILE A 239 -9.39 13.56 -8.64
N GLU A 240 -10.12 14.34 -9.45
CA GLU A 240 -10.12 15.80 -9.36
C GLU A 240 -11.52 16.34 -9.62
N THR A 241 -11.89 17.40 -8.89
CA THR A 241 -13.24 18.01 -8.92
C THR A 241 -13.16 19.53 -8.89
N THR A 242 -14.16 20.20 -9.45
CA THR A 242 -14.34 21.65 -9.32
C THR A 242 -15.44 21.96 -8.31
N PHE A 243 -15.35 23.15 -7.70
CA PHE A 243 -16.39 23.77 -6.87
C PHE A 243 -16.79 22.98 -5.62
N LEU A 244 -16.02 21.97 -5.21
CA LEU A 244 -16.28 21.21 -3.99
C LEU A 244 -15.38 21.68 -2.84
N THR A 245 -15.91 21.57 -1.62
CA THR A 245 -15.13 21.76 -0.39
C THR A 245 -14.31 20.52 -0.06
N PRO A 246 -13.30 20.60 0.83
CA PRO A 246 -12.58 19.43 1.31
C PRO A 246 -13.49 18.34 1.88
N GLU A 247 -14.52 18.74 2.65
CA GLU A 247 -15.48 17.82 3.27
C GLU A 247 -16.33 17.08 2.23
N GLU A 248 -16.71 17.75 1.14
CA GLU A 248 -17.45 17.12 0.05
C GLU A 248 -16.58 16.09 -0.69
N ILE A 249 -15.32 16.40 -0.96
CA ILE A 249 -14.36 15.46 -1.57
C ILE A 249 -14.13 14.26 -0.65
N GLN A 250 -13.96 14.51 0.65
CA GLN A 250 -13.83 13.45 1.66
C GLN A 250 -15.07 12.57 1.68
N THR A 251 -16.27 13.14 1.62
CA THR A 251 -17.54 12.40 1.62
C THR A 251 -17.66 11.46 0.42
N TYR A 252 -17.29 11.90 -0.80
CA TYR A 252 -17.23 11.02 -1.97
C TYR A 252 -16.24 9.86 -1.76
N THR A 253 -15.07 10.16 -1.21
CA THR A 253 -14.04 9.15 -0.94
C THR A 253 -14.49 8.14 0.12
N GLU A 254 -15.09 8.60 1.22
CA GLU A 254 -15.63 7.74 2.28
C GLU A 254 -16.68 6.76 1.76
N ASN A 255 -17.66 7.27 1.02
CA ASN A 255 -18.74 6.45 0.46
C ASN A 255 -18.20 5.44 -0.58
N MET A 256 -17.23 5.84 -1.39
CA MET A 256 -16.55 4.94 -2.33
C MET A 256 -15.83 3.81 -1.61
N LEU A 257 -15.07 4.12 -0.56
CA LEU A 257 -14.35 3.12 0.25
C LEU A 257 -15.32 2.22 1.02
N ALA A 258 -16.44 2.76 1.52
CA ALA A 258 -17.49 1.99 2.17
C ALA A 258 -18.11 0.96 1.20
N GLU A 259 -18.38 1.35 -0.04
CA GLU A 259 -18.88 0.44 -1.07
C GLU A 259 -17.84 -0.63 -1.42
N VAL A 260 -16.57 -0.27 -1.53
CA VAL A 260 -15.47 -1.24 -1.73
C VAL A 260 -15.42 -2.26 -0.62
N MET A 261 -15.49 -1.84 0.65
CA MET A 261 -15.48 -2.74 1.81
C MET A 261 -16.68 -3.69 1.80
N LYS A 262 -17.86 -3.19 1.49
CA LYS A 262 -19.07 -3.98 1.39
C LYS A 262 -18.99 -5.03 0.29
N GLU A 263 -18.61 -4.62 -0.93
CA GLU A 263 -18.58 -5.49 -2.12
C GLU A 263 -17.42 -6.52 -2.10
N THR A 264 -16.31 -6.19 -1.43
CA THR A 264 -15.12 -7.06 -1.44
C THR A 264 -14.94 -7.90 -0.18
N LYS A 265 -15.35 -7.37 0.97
CA LYS A 265 -15.19 -8.03 2.28
C LYS A 265 -16.51 -8.38 2.96
N GLY A 266 -17.65 -7.87 2.47
CA GLY A 266 -18.94 -8.00 3.13
C GLY A 266 -19.01 -7.23 4.46
N ILE A 267 -18.16 -6.22 4.65
CA ILE A 267 -18.07 -5.43 5.89
C ILE A 267 -18.69 -4.06 5.65
N GLU A 268 -19.64 -3.68 6.51
CA GLU A 268 -20.16 -2.32 6.55
C GLU A 268 -19.29 -1.45 7.47
N ILE A 269 -18.74 -0.36 6.93
CA ILE A 269 -17.97 0.62 7.69
C ILE A 269 -18.79 1.88 7.92
N SER A 270 -18.61 2.50 9.09
CA SER A 270 -19.34 3.73 9.44
C SER A 270 -18.73 4.94 8.73
N VAL A 271 -19.58 5.78 8.18
CA VAL A 271 -19.24 7.10 7.65
C VAL A 271 -20.00 8.18 8.43
N PRO A 272 -19.45 9.39 8.60
CA PRO A 272 -18.14 9.85 8.18
C PRO A 272 -17.00 9.20 8.98
N PHE A 273 -15.81 9.14 8.37
CA PHE A 273 -14.60 8.70 9.06
C PHE A 273 -14.18 9.71 10.14
N PRO A 274 -13.58 9.27 11.25
CA PRO A 274 -12.97 10.18 12.21
C PRO A 274 -11.95 11.11 11.54
N ARG A 275 -11.86 12.34 12.04
CA ARG A 275 -10.88 13.34 11.63
C ARG A 275 -9.94 13.64 12.78
N MET A 276 -8.65 13.72 12.47
CA MET A 276 -7.59 14.05 13.41
C MET A 276 -6.66 15.07 12.75
N SER A 277 -6.27 16.11 13.46
CA SER A 277 -5.28 17.04 12.92
C SER A 277 -3.90 16.38 12.84
N TYR A 278 -3.06 16.87 11.93
CA TYR A 278 -1.65 16.43 11.84
C TYR A 278 -0.93 16.56 13.19
N ASP A 279 -1.07 17.69 13.85
CA ASP A 279 -0.44 17.94 15.14
C ASP A 279 -0.91 16.96 16.21
N GLU A 280 -2.20 16.65 16.26
CA GLU A 280 -2.78 15.65 17.18
C GLU A 280 -2.23 14.25 16.88
N ALA A 281 -2.15 13.85 15.61
CA ALA A 281 -1.61 12.56 15.22
C ALA A 281 -0.14 12.41 15.63
N MET A 282 0.67 13.44 15.40
CA MET A 282 2.07 13.46 15.80
C MET A 282 2.23 13.48 17.34
N ALA A 283 1.37 14.21 18.04
CA ALA A 283 1.42 14.29 19.49
C ALA A 283 1.06 12.96 20.18
N ARG A 284 -0.01 12.28 19.70
CA ARG A 284 -0.57 11.07 20.33
C ARG A 284 0.07 9.79 19.84
N TYR A 285 0.44 9.72 18.57
CA TYR A 285 0.90 8.48 17.93
C TYR A 285 2.33 8.54 17.38
N GLY A 286 2.90 9.73 17.30
CA GLY A 286 4.22 9.94 16.69
C GLY A 286 4.25 9.60 15.19
N SER A 287 3.11 9.70 14.51
CA SER A 287 2.96 9.33 13.10
C SER A 287 1.81 10.08 12.46
N ASP A 288 2.00 10.49 11.22
CA ASP A 288 0.97 11.04 10.33
C ASP A 288 0.01 10.00 9.76
N LYS A 289 0.25 8.72 10.04
CA LYS A 289 -0.57 7.56 9.63
C LYS A 289 -0.73 6.57 10.78
N PRO A 290 -1.41 6.97 11.86
CA PRO A 290 -1.52 6.14 13.05
C PRO A 290 -2.36 4.88 12.82
N ASP A 291 -1.92 3.75 13.38
CA ASP A 291 -2.78 2.59 13.56
C ASP A 291 -3.60 2.76 14.84
N THR A 292 -4.89 2.97 14.68
CA THR A 292 -5.82 3.21 15.79
C THR A 292 -6.53 1.95 16.26
N ARG A 293 -6.13 0.76 15.78
CA ARG A 293 -6.72 -0.52 16.19
C ARG A 293 -6.33 -0.93 17.61
N PHE A 294 -5.33 -0.30 18.19
CA PHE A 294 -4.88 -0.55 19.56
C PHE A 294 -4.53 0.76 20.27
N ALA A 295 -4.61 0.76 21.60
CA ALA A 295 -4.20 1.85 22.45
C ALA A 295 -2.66 2.01 22.48
N MET A 296 -2.07 2.53 23.52
CA MET A 296 -0.64 2.85 23.68
C MET A 296 -0.26 4.15 22.96
N GLU A 297 -0.84 5.25 23.41
CA GLU A 297 -0.50 6.58 22.92
C GLU A 297 0.80 7.10 23.56
N LEU A 298 1.45 8.05 22.88
CA LEU A 298 2.57 8.81 23.45
C LEU A 298 2.02 9.77 24.50
N ILE A 299 2.67 9.80 25.68
CA ILE A 299 2.27 10.60 26.81
C ILE A 299 3.32 11.66 27.05
N ASP A 300 2.93 12.93 27.05
CA ASP A 300 3.84 14.02 27.44
C ASP A 300 4.08 13.96 28.95
N VAL A 301 5.34 13.85 29.36
CA VAL A 301 5.77 13.80 30.75
C VAL A 301 6.72 14.94 31.11
N ALA A 302 6.87 15.93 30.22
CA ALA A 302 7.81 17.05 30.42
C ALA A 302 7.60 17.74 31.74
N ASP A 303 6.37 18.07 32.13
CA ASP A 303 6.06 18.73 33.39
C ASP A 303 6.41 17.89 34.64
N VAL A 304 6.28 16.58 34.53
CA VAL A 304 6.63 15.65 35.64
C VAL A 304 8.14 15.56 35.82
N VAL A 305 8.92 15.60 34.73
CA VAL A 305 10.36 15.31 34.76
C VAL A 305 11.26 16.55 34.64
N LYS A 306 10.70 17.75 34.52
CA LYS A 306 11.47 18.98 34.27
C LYS A 306 12.53 19.30 35.34
N ASP A 307 12.27 18.94 36.59
CA ASP A 307 13.16 19.22 37.74
C ASP A 307 14.03 18.01 38.12
N VAL A 308 13.96 16.91 37.39
CA VAL A 308 14.69 15.67 37.63
C VAL A 308 16.15 15.82 37.22
N ASP A 309 17.10 15.41 38.09
CA ASP A 309 18.53 15.45 37.78
C ASP A 309 18.97 14.30 36.85
N PHE A 310 18.38 14.29 35.66
CA PHE A 310 18.75 13.41 34.55
C PHE A 310 19.10 14.23 33.31
N LYS A 311 20.40 14.34 33.04
CA LYS A 311 20.95 15.22 32.00
C LYS A 311 20.31 15.10 30.64
N VAL A 312 19.87 13.89 30.25
CA VAL A 312 19.23 13.66 28.93
C VAL A 312 17.89 14.39 28.85
N PHE A 313 17.09 14.33 29.92
CA PHE A 313 15.80 15.01 29.96
C PHE A 313 15.97 16.53 30.04
N GLN A 314 16.89 16.97 30.92
CA GLN A 314 17.20 18.40 31.08
C GLN A 314 17.67 19.00 29.73
N ALA A 315 18.64 18.36 29.06
CA ALA A 315 19.17 18.86 27.79
C ALA A 315 18.09 18.91 26.68
N ALA A 316 17.19 17.95 26.65
CA ALA A 316 16.08 17.98 25.67
C ALA A 316 15.15 19.17 25.93
N LEU A 317 14.72 19.36 27.18
CA LEU A 317 13.80 20.44 27.56
C LEU A 317 14.44 21.84 27.43
N GLU A 318 15.71 22.01 27.84
CA GLU A 318 16.45 23.27 27.70
C GLU A 318 16.62 23.71 26.24
N ASN A 319 16.66 22.74 25.30
CA ASN A 319 16.76 23.01 23.87
C ASN A 319 15.39 23.04 23.14
N GLY A 320 14.30 23.14 23.87
CA GLY A 320 12.94 23.20 23.29
C GLY A 320 12.44 21.88 22.72
N GLY A 321 13.08 20.77 23.11
CA GLY A 321 12.67 19.42 22.73
C GLY A 321 11.52 18.88 23.58
N HIS A 322 11.16 17.63 23.33
CA HIS A 322 10.11 16.90 24.05
C HIS A 322 10.68 15.79 24.92
N VAL A 323 9.98 15.49 26.02
CA VAL A 323 10.16 14.25 26.78
C VAL A 323 8.80 13.55 26.84
N LYS A 324 8.67 12.45 26.14
CA LYS A 324 7.44 11.65 26.08
C LYS A 324 7.69 10.22 26.52
N ALA A 325 6.65 9.58 27.01
CA ALA A 325 6.65 8.18 27.44
C ALA A 325 5.67 7.34 26.60
N LEU A 326 6.00 6.05 26.47
CA LEU A 326 5.08 4.99 26.09
C LEU A 326 4.90 4.05 27.27
N ASN A 327 3.67 3.62 27.55
CA ASN A 327 3.37 2.58 28.52
C ASN A 327 3.04 1.27 27.81
N ALA A 328 3.96 0.31 27.84
CA ALA A 328 3.73 -1.05 27.34
C ALA A 328 3.12 -1.89 28.46
N LYS A 329 1.79 -1.97 28.48
CA LYS A 329 1.00 -2.68 29.50
C LYS A 329 1.35 -4.17 29.55
N GLY A 330 1.65 -4.67 30.78
CA GLY A 330 1.94 -6.09 31.02
C GLY A 330 3.17 -6.64 30.29
N ALA A 331 4.11 -5.77 29.90
CA ALA A 331 5.28 -6.17 29.10
C ALA A 331 6.54 -6.50 29.93
N ALA A 332 6.54 -6.25 31.24
CA ALA A 332 7.74 -6.38 32.07
C ALA A 332 8.38 -7.77 32.02
N ASP A 333 7.55 -8.84 32.01
CA ASP A 333 8.04 -10.21 31.94
C ASP A 333 8.33 -10.71 30.51
N LYS A 334 7.87 -9.97 29.50
CA LYS A 334 8.05 -10.34 28.08
C LYS A 334 9.34 -9.80 27.49
N TYR A 335 9.89 -8.72 28.06
CA TYR A 335 11.10 -8.06 27.56
C TYR A 335 12.24 -8.17 28.57
N SER A 336 13.32 -8.81 28.15
CA SER A 336 14.57 -8.85 28.89
C SER A 336 15.35 -7.53 28.70
N ARG A 337 16.40 -7.34 29.51
CA ARG A 337 17.33 -6.20 29.32
C ARG A 337 17.92 -6.18 27.90
N LYS A 338 18.25 -7.37 27.34
CA LYS A 338 18.77 -7.49 25.99
C LYS A 338 17.75 -7.03 24.93
N ASP A 339 16.47 -7.30 25.14
CA ASP A 339 15.42 -6.84 24.23
C ASP A 339 15.27 -5.33 24.29
N MET A 340 15.40 -4.74 25.48
CA MET A 340 15.42 -3.28 25.65
C MET A 340 16.64 -2.63 24.98
N ASP A 341 17.83 -3.26 25.09
CA ASP A 341 19.03 -2.81 24.37
C ASP A 341 18.85 -2.89 22.84
N ASN A 342 18.15 -3.92 22.34
CA ASN A 342 17.80 -4.04 20.92
C ASN A 342 16.81 -2.96 20.47
N LEU A 343 15.82 -2.61 21.30
CA LEU A 343 14.92 -1.49 21.02
C LEU A 343 15.69 -0.15 21.02
N GLY A 344 16.66 0.01 21.92
CA GLY A 344 17.56 1.17 21.90
C GLY A 344 18.36 1.31 20.61
N LYS A 345 18.82 0.19 20.03
CA LYS A 345 19.46 0.18 18.69
C LYS A 345 18.45 0.45 17.57
N TYR A 346 17.24 -0.04 17.71
CA TYR A 346 16.19 0.16 16.72
C TYR A 346 15.82 1.64 16.60
N VAL A 347 15.66 2.37 17.70
CA VAL A 347 15.31 3.79 17.66
C VAL A 347 16.41 4.68 17.08
N SER A 348 17.66 4.22 17.06
CA SER A 348 18.77 4.98 16.44
C SER A 348 18.58 5.18 14.94
N GLN A 349 17.83 4.30 14.26
CA GLN A 349 17.48 4.45 12.84
C GLN A 349 16.56 5.66 12.58
N PHE A 350 15.93 6.17 13.63
CA PHE A 350 15.04 7.33 13.59
C PHE A 350 15.70 8.59 14.20
N GLY A 351 17.02 8.60 14.36
CA GLY A 351 17.78 9.73 14.86
C GLY A 351 17.89 9.81 16.38
N ALA A 352 17.21 8.93 17.14
CA ALA A 352 17.29 8.94 18.59
C ALA A 352 18.63 8.36 19.10
N LYS A 353 19.21 9.01 20.11
CA LYS A 353 20.50 8.60 20.70
C LYS A 353 20.37 7.38 21.63
N GLY A 354 19.17 7.04 22.04
CA GLY A 354 18.86 5.91 22.91
C GLY A 354 17.39 5.88 23.32
N LEU A 355 17.03 4.84 24.05
CA LEU A 355 15.69 4.64 24.61
C LEU A 355 15.83 4.38 26.12
N ALA A 356 15.48 5.36 26.94
CA ALA A 356 15.41 5.17 28.38
C ALA A 356 14.18 4.35 28.75
N TRP A 357 14.26 3.52 29.79
CA TRP A 357 13.16 2.66 30.16
C TRP A 357 13.12 2.31 31.64
N LEU A 358 11.95 1.95 32.14
CA LEU A 358 11.66 1.51 33.51
C LEU A 358 10.66 0.37 33.48
N LYS A 359 10.79 -0.57 34.39
CA LYS A 359 9.76 -1.55 34.78
C LYS A 359 9.03 -1.07 36.03
N VAL A 360 7.74 -1.27 36.08
CA VAL A 360 6.91 -1.00 37.24
C VAL A 360 6.77 -2.29 38.03
N GLU A 361 7.37 -2.34 39.23
CA GLU A 361 7.34 -3.52 40.13
C GLU A 361 6.58 -3.17 41.41
N GLU A 362 6.23 -4.18 42.22
CA GLU A 362 5.50 -3.98 43.48
C GLU A 362 6.19 -3.06 44.47
N ASP A 363 7.52 -3.07 44.45
CA ASP A 363 8.38 -2.25 45.32
C ASP A 363 8.88 -0.95 44.66
N GLY A 364 8.29 -0.56 43.52
CA GLY A 364 8.55 0.69 42.81
C GLY A 364 9.15 0.53 41.41
N LEU A 365 9.74 1.62 40.92
CA LEU A 365 10.32 1.68 39.58
C LEU A 365 11.70 1.01 39.54
N LYS A 366 11.93 0.14 38.56
CA LYS A 366 13.23 -0.53 38.33
C LYS A 366 13.73 -0.26 36.93
N GLY A 367 15.02 -0.08 36.79
CA GLY A 367 15.65 0.10 35.47
C GLY A 367 16.80 1.10 35.50
N PRO A 368 17.43 1.36 34.36
CA PRO A 368 18.67 2.15 34.28
C PRO A 368 18.56 3.58 34.81
N ILE A 369 17.36 4.19 34.69
CA ILE A 369 17.12 5.57 35.09
C ILE A 369 16.28 5.71 36.38
N ALA A 370 15.89 4.60 37.01
CA ALA A 370 15.01 4.59 38.19
C ALA A 370 15.51 5.52 39.32
N LYS A 371 16.81 5.53 39.60
CA LYS A 371 17.42 6.34 40.64
C LYS A 371 17.20 7.85 40.47
N PHE A 372 17.02 8.32 39.25
CA PHE A 372 16.78 9.74 38.97
C PHE A 372 15.31 10.15 39.10
N LEU A 373 14.40 9.17 39.10
CA LEU A 373 12.95 9.39 39.05
C LEU A 373 12.24 9.03 40.37
N THR A 374 13.01 8.73 41.42
CA THR A 374 12.47 8.29 42.72
C THR A 374 11.51 9.32 43.33
N GLU A 375 11.84 10.61 43.27
CA GLU A 375 11.05 11.69 43.87
C GLU A 375 9.73 11.96 43.09
N VAL A 376 9.69 11.63 41.79
CA VAL A 376 8.53 11.86 40.91
C VAL A 376 7.84 10.55 40.51
N SER A 377 8.16 9.42 41.17
CA SER A 377 7.69 8.10 40.77
C SER A 377 6.16 7.99 40.78
N ASP A 378 5.50 8.50 41.82
CA ASP A 378 4.05 8.45 41.98
C ASP A 378 3.34 9.32 40.91
N GLU A 379 3.88 10.53 40.66
CA GLU A 379 3.36 11.42 39.63
C GLU A 379 3.54 10.82 38.22
N LEU A 380 4.68 10.18 37.98
CA LEU A 380 4.97 9.53 36.70
C LEU A 380 4.05 8.32 36.44
N ILE A 381 3.85 7.49 37.48
CA ILE A 381 2.91 6.35 37.41
C ILE A 381 1.48 6.85 37.12
N ALA A 382 1.06 7.91 37.83
CA ALA A 382 -0.26 8.52 37.61
C ALA A 382 -0.40 9.10 36.19
N ALA A 383 0.60 9.88 35.74
CA ALA A 383 0.58 10.51 34.42
C ALA A 383 0.56 9.48 33.27
N THR A 384 1.25 8.37 33.44
CA THR A 384 1.36 7.30 32.43
C THR A 384 0.30 6.20 32.60
N ASN A 385 -0.57 6.30 33.60
CA ASN A 385 -1.53 5.26 33.97
C ASN A 385 -0.86 3.88 34.05
N ALA A 386 0.33 3.83 34.65
CA ALA A 386 1.12 2.61 34.73
C ALA A 386 0.70 1.73 35.91
N GLU A 387 0.82 0.44 35.75
CA GLU A 387 0.50 -0.59 36.73
C GLU A 387 1.69 -1.53 36.92
N VAL A 388 1.71 -2.28 38.02
CA VAL A 388 2.72 -3.32 38.25
C VAL A 388 2.70 -4.31 37.06
N GLY A 389 3.89 -4.57 36.51
CA GLY A 389 4.06 -5.40 35.31
C GLY A 389 4.20 -4.62 33.99
N ASP A 390 4.07 -3.29 34.00
CA ASP A 390 4.23 -2.44 32.83
C ASP A 390 5.71 -2.06 32.59
N ILE A 391 6.01 -1.68 31.34
CA ILE A 391 7.28 -1.02 30.98
C ILE A 391 6.99 0.39 30.49
N LEU A 392 7.65 1.37 31.09
CA LEU A 392 7.68 2.74 30.58
C LEU A 392 8.93 2.95 29.73
N MET A 393 8.77 3.48 28.52
CA MET A 393 9.84 3.80 27.58
C MET A 393 9.79 5.29 27.25
N PHE A 394 10.95 5.95 27.20
CA PHE A 394 11.02 7.41 27.06
C PHE A 394 11.82 7.81 25.83
N GLY A 395 11.31 8.80 25.11
CA GLY A 395 12.03 9.57 24.11
C GLY A 395 12.29 10.98 24.64
N ALA A 396 13.51 11.47 24.49
CA ALA A 396 13.91 12.81 24.88
C ALA A 396 14.87 13.40 23.86
N ASP A 397 14.38 14.24 22.97
CA ASP A 397 15.13 14.88 21.88
C ASP A 397 14.26 15.96 21.22
N LYS A 398 14.64 16.43 20.02
CA LYS A 398 13.80 17.28 19.15
C LYS A 398 12.41 16.61 18.95
N PRO A 399 11.33 17.40 18.81
CA PRO A 399 9.96 16.87 18.69
C PRO A 399 9.79 15.80 17.59
N GLU A 400 10.38 16.05 16.42
CA GLU A 400 10.30 15.13 15.26
C GLU A 400 11.04 13.81 15.53
N ILE A 401 12.18 13.83 16.23
CA ILE A 401 12.93 12.63 16.60
C ILE A 401 12.15 11.80 17.62
N VAL A 402 11.59 12.45 18.64
CA VAL A 402 10.78 11.77 19.68
C VAL A 402 9.55 11.12 19.04
N ALA A 403 8.86 11.84 18.17
CA ALA A 403 7.70 11.32 17.45
C ALA A 403 8.07 10.10 16.59
N ALA A 404 9.08 10.21 15.73
CA ALA A 404 9.51 9.13 14.85
C ALA A 404 9.98 7.89 15.63
N ALA A 405 10.80 8.08 16.67
CA ALA A 405 11.34 6.99 17.48
C ALA A 405 10.25 6.25 18.27
N LEU A 406 9.45 7.00 19.05
CA LEU A 406 8.40 6.39 19.86
C LEU A 406 7.23 5.88 19.04
N GLY A 407 6.89 6.53 17.93
CA GLY A 407 5.89 6.05 16.98
C GLY A 407 6.29 4.70 16.37
N ALA A 408 7.56 4.54 15.99
CA ALA A 408 8.09 3.28 15.49
C ALA A 408 8.10 2.17 16.57
N VAL A 409 8.50 2.50 17.81
CA VAL A 409 8.44 1.57 18.95
C VAL A 409 7.00 1.16 19.22
N ARG A 410 6.06 2.11 19.25
CA ARG A 410 4.63 1.85 19.43
C ARG A 410 4.10 0.82 18.42
N THR A 411 4.36 1.04 17.14
CA THR A 411 3.90 0.14 16.07
C THR A 411 4.51 -1.26 16.22
N ARG A 412 5.79 -1.34 16.52
CA ARG A 412 6.49 -2.60 16.72
C ARG A 412 5.95 -3.37 17.93
N LEU A 413 5.79 -2.71 19.07
CA LEU A 413 5.22 -3.33 20.27
C LEU A 413 3.77 -3.76 20.10
N GLY A 414 2.97 -2.98 19.37
CA GLY A 414 1.60 -3.34 19.02
C GLY A 414 1.53 -4.71 18.33
N LYS A 415 2.44 -4.97 17.40
CA LYS A 415 2.57 -6.25 16.68
C LYS A 415 3.14 -7.36 17.59
N GLU A 416 4.28 -7.11 18.24
CA GLU A 416 4.97 -8.11 19.08
C GLU A 416 4.14 -8.55 20.29
N LEU A 417 3.35 -7.66 20.87
CA LEU A 417 2.49 -7.94 22.02
C LEU A 417 1.11 -8.47 21.63
N GLY A 418 0.79 -8.55 20.33
CA GLY A 418 -0.49 -9.03 19.84
C GLY A 418 -1.67 -8.12 20.20
N LEU A 419 -1.44 -6.80 20.24
CA LEU A 419 -2.46 -5.81 20.60
C LEU A 419 -3.37 -5.44 19.42
N ILE A 420 -2.95 -5.77 18.19
CA ILE A 420 -3.64 -5.41 16.96
C ILE A 420 -4.73 -6.44 16.67
N ASP A 421 -5.96 -6.00 16.55
CA ASP A 421 -7.08 -6.81 16.06
C ASP A 421 -7.09 -6.76 14.53
N GLU A 422 -6.55 -7.78 13.88
CA GLU A 422 -6.41 -7.87 12.43
C GLU A 422 -7.77 -7.97 11.69
N SER A 423 -8.87 -8.18 12.40
CA SER A 423 -10.22 -8.19 11.83
C SER A 423 -10.80 -6.80 11.62
N LYS A 424 -10.17 -5.76 12.20
CA LYS A 424 -10.64 -4.38 12.15
C LYS A 424 -10.06 -3.61 10.98
N PHE A 425 -10.89 -2.73 10.43
CA PHE A 425 -10.53 -1.76 9.40
C PHE A 425 -10.88 -0.36 9.91
N ASN A 426 -9.88 0.31 10.50
CA ASN A 426 -10.05 1.63 11.09
C ASN A 426 -9.57 2.69 10.11
N PHE A 427 -10.52 3.32 9.43
CA PHE A 427 -10.27 4.48 8.57
C PHE A 427 -10.28 5.76 9.39
N LEU A 428 -9.41 6.71 9.04
CA LEU A 428 -9.46 8.07 9.56
C LEU A 428 -8.87 9.07 8.56
N TRP A 429 -9.23 10.33 8.70
CA TRP A 429 -8.62 11.44 8.00
C TRP A 429 -7.58 12.11 8.88
N ILE A 430 -6.43 12.43 8.30
CA ILE A 430 -5.48 13.39 8.86
C ILE A 430 -5.68 14.70 8.10
N VAL A 431 -5.98 15.75 8.84
CA VAL A 431 -6.30 17.09 8.33
C VAL A 431 -5.39 18.15 8.96
N ASP A 432 -5.53 19.40 8.56
CA ASP A 432 -4.74 20.51 9.09
C ASP A 432 -3.22 20.25 8.98
N TRP A 433 -2.78 19.92 7.77
CA TRP A 433 -1.39 19.68 7.48
C TRP A 433 -0.57 20.97 7.44
N PRO A 434 0.69 20.99 7.90
CA PRO A 434 1.59 22.09 7.56
C PRO A 434 1.74 22.17 6.03
N LEU A 435 1.81 23.39 5.50
CA LEU A 435 1.99 23.60 4.06
C LEU A 435 3.42 23.34 3.63
N PHE A 436 4.37 23.62 4.51
CA PHE A 436 5.80 23.51 4.26
C PHE A 436 6.50 22.66 5.31
N GLU A 437 7.60 22.06 4.88
CA GLU A 437 8.63 21.48 5.74
C GLU A 437 9.95 22.22 5.50
N TYR A 438 10.79 22.33 6.53
CA TYR A 438 12.10 22.94 6.36
C TYR A 438 13.15 21.86 6.11
N ASP A 439 13.79 21.92 4.95
CA ASP A 439 14.89 21.04 4.59
C ASP A 439 16.21 21.65 5.12
N GLU A 440 16.75 21.05 6.19
CA GLU A 440 18.01 21.51 6.82
C GLU A 440 19.21 21.37 5.87
N GLU A 441 19.24 20.36 4.97
CA GLU A 441 20.34 20.15 4.03
C GLU A 441 20.30 21.17 2.89
N ALA A 442 19.12 21.41 2.35
CA ALA A 442 18.91 22.40 1.29
C ALA A 442 18.83 23.84 1.84
N GLY A 443 18.64 24.03 3.13
CA GLY A 443 18.53 25.33 3.79
C GLY A 443 17.31 26.15 3.34
N ARG A 444 16.20 25.48 2.97
CA ARG A 444 15.00 26.12 2.43
C ARG A 444 13.73 25.36 2.79
N TYR A 445 12.59 26.03 2.64
CA TYR A 445 11.30 25.37 2.70
C TYR A 445 11.03 24.53 1.46
N VAL A 446 10.41 23.37 1.65
CA VAL A 446 9.86 22.49 0.62
C VAL A 446 8.37 22.28 0.89
N SER A 447 7.60 21.95 -0.13
CA SER A 447 6.18 21.62 0.07
C SER A 447 6.03 20.32 0.82
N ALA A 448 5.18 20.29 1.83
CA ALA A 448 4.85 19.04 2.52
C ALA A 448 4.12 18.03 1.61
N HIS A 449 3.32 18.53 0.64
CA HIS A 449 2.63 17.71 -0.37
C HIS A 449 3.18 18.02 -1.77
N HIS A 450 2.70 19.12 -2.39
CA HIS A 450 3.17 19.61 -3.70
C HIS A 450 2.97 21.11 -3.82
N PRO A 451 3.65 21.80 -4.76
CA PRO A 451 3.62 23.26 -4.89
C PRO A 451 2.26 23.87 -5.26
N PHE A 452 1.30 23.05 -5.64
CA PHE A 452 -0.03 23.48 -6.08
C PHE A 452 -1.08 23.40 -4.96
N THR A 453 -0.68 22.97 -3.76
CA THR A 453 -1.56 22.86 -2.59
C THR A 453 -1.96 24.23 -2.09
N GLN A 454 -3.26 24.44 -1.87
CA GLN A 454 -3.79 25.70 -1.38
C GLN A 454 -3.51 25.86 0.12
N PRO A 455 -2.94 27.01 0.55
CA PRO A 455 -2.88 27.37 1.97
C PRO A 455 -4.28 27.65 2.50
N LYS A 456 -4.49 27.50 3.81
CA LYS A 456 -5.69 27.99 4.47
C LYS A 456 -5.82 29.50 4.26
N ALA A 457 -7.05 29.98 4.06
CA ALA A 457 -7.31 31.38 3.70
C ALA A 457 -6.77 32.37 4.74
N GLU A 458 -6.89 32.04 6.03
CA GLU A 458 -6.38 32.84 7.15
C GLU A 458 -4.85 32.89 7.21
N ASP A 459 -4.17 31.97 6.58
CA ASP A 459 -2.71 31.84 6.64
C ASP A 459 -1.97 32.48 5.45
N VAL A 460 -2.69 32.83 4.38
CA VAL A 460 -2.10 33.38 3.15
C VAL A 460 -1.18 34.57 3.41
N ALA A 461 -1.54 35.43 4.35
CA ALA A 461 -0.73 36.60 4.69
C ALA A 461 0.65 36.25 5.28
N ARG A 462 0.79 35.04 5.86
CA ARG A 462 2.02 34.58 6.51
C ARG A 462 2.99 33.86 5.56
N LEU A 463 2.60 33.57 4.33
CA LEU A 463 3.43 32.85 3.37
C LEU A 463 4.86 33.43 3.23
N ALA A 464 4.98 34.76 3.17
CA ALA A 464 6.26 35.43 3.00
C ALA A 464 6.99 35.73 4.33
N THR A 465 6.29 35.78 5.45
CA THR A 465 6.82 36.26 6.74
C THR A 465 7.07 35.16 7.75
N ASP A 466 6.25 34.12 7.75
CA ASP A 466 6.33 32.99 8.67
C ASP A 466 5.80 31.71 8.01
N PRO A 467 6.52 31.15 7.01
CA PRO A 467 6.07 29.94 6.30
C PRO A 467 5.85 28.74 7.21
N ALA A 468 6.61 28.61 8.30
CA ALA A 468 6.52 27.50 9.24
C ALA A 468 5.15 27.41 9.94
N SER A 469 4.40 28.51 10.03
CA SER A 469 3.10 28.56 10.68
C SER A 469 1.91 28.43 9.74
N VAL A 470 2.16 28.19 8.44
CA VAL A 470 1.12 28.12 7.42
C VAL A 470 0.59 26.69 7.29
N TYR A 471 -0.73 26.54 7.43
CA TYR A 471 -1.42 25.27 7.22
C TYR A 471 -2.04 25.17 5.81
N ALA A 472 -2.19 23.93 5.35
CA ALA A 472 -2.72 23.59 4.03
C ALA A 472 -4.18 23.15 4.10
N GLU A 473 -4.92 23.39 3.02
CA GLU A 473 -6.19 22.71 2.74
C GLU A 473 -5.94 21.30 2.19
N ALA A 474 -5.22 20.48 2.98
CA ALA A 474 -4.82 19.14 2.64
C ALA A 474 -5.39 18.11 3.62
N TYR A 475 -5.56 16.90 3.12
CA TYR A 475 -6.19 15.79 3.85
C TYR A 475 -5.68 14.46 3.32
N ASP A 476 -5.29 13.55 4.23
CA ASP A 476 -4.89 12.20 3.90
C ASP A 476 -5.85 11.19 4.54
N VAL A 477 -6.21 10.15 3.81
CA VAL A 477 -6.96 9.02 4.35
C VAL A 477 -6.02 7.89 4.75
N VAL A 478 -6.18 7.45 5.99
CA VAL A 478 -5.35 6.42 6.62
C VAL A 478 -6.21 5.19 6.91
N LEU A 479 -5.66 4.02 6.69
CA LEU A 479 -6.23 2.73 7.07
C LEU A 479 -5.20 1.89 7.80
N ASN A 480 -5.46 1.55 9.07
CA ASN A 480 -4.66 0.58 9.83
C ASN A 480 -3.14 0.87 9.85
N GLY A 481 -2.77 2.14 9.98
CA GLY A 481 -1.36 2.54 10.01
C GLY A 481 -0.73 2.78 8.63
N TYR A 482 -1.51 2.75 7.56
CA TYR A 482 -1.07 3.04 6.20
C TYR A 482 -1.81 4.23 5.63
N GLU A 483 -1.09 5.16 5.05
CA GLU A 483 -1.65 6.19 4.18
C GLU A 483 -2.17 5.52 2.90
N LEU A 484 -3.47 5.53 2.70
CA LEU A 484 -4.08 5.06 1.44
C LEU A 484 -3.90 6.07 0.32
N GLY A 485 -3.91 7.33 0.67
CA GLY A 485 -3.74 8.41 -0.27
C GLY A 485 -4.04 9.77 0.35
N GLY A 486 -3.72 10.81 -0.40
CA GLY A 486 -3.87 12.19 0.03
C GLY A 486 -4.41 13.08 -1.06
N GLY A 487 -4.92 14.20 -0.63
CA GLY A 487 -5.48 15.23 -1.49
C GLY A 487 -5.44 16.61 -0.87
N SER A 488 -5.85 17.59 -1.66
CA SER A 488 -5.97 18.98 -1.22
C SER A 488 -6.89 19.77 -2.12
N LEU A 489 -7.30 20.95 -1.68
CA LEU A 489 -7.66 22.02 -2.61
C LEU A 489 -6.39 22.54 -3.28
N ARG A 490 -6.54 23.02 -4.52
CA ARG A 490 -5.42 23.54 -5.33
C ARG A 490 -5.48 25.06 -5.41
N ILE A 491 -4.34 25.67 -5.53
CA ILE A 491 -4.25 27.08 -5.89
C ILE A 491 -4.87 27.26 -7.28
N HIS A 492 -5.76 28.22 -7.45
CA HIS A 492 -6.46 28.47 -8.71
C HIS A 492 -6.31 29.91 -9.22
N THR A 493 -5.46 30.72 -8.57
CA THR A 493 -5.09 32.06 -9.03
C THR A 493 -3.60 32.17 -9.27
N ARG A 494 -3.22 32.86 -10.35
CA ARG A 494 -1.81 33.06 -10.70
C ARG A 494 -1.03 33.78 -9.59
N GLU A 495 -1.63 34.82 -9.01
CA GLU A 495 -0.98 35.61 -7.96
C GLU A 495 -0.57 34.77 -6.75
N LEU A 496 -1.46 33.90 -6.27
CA LEU A 496 -1.18 33.04 -5.13
C LEU A 496 -0.15 31.95 -5.51
N GLN A 497 -0.22 31.40 -6.73
CA GLN A 497 0.72 30.40 -7.20
C GLN A 497 2.14 30.96 -7.33
N GLU A 498 2.29 32.20 -7.81
CA GLU A 498 3.59 32.86 -7.88
C GLU A 498 4.17 33.12 -6.47
N LYS A 499 3.35 33.54 -5.50
CA LYS A 499 3.78 33.68 -4.11
C LYS A 499 4.24 32.36 -3.50
N MET A 500 3.54 31.28 -3.81
CA MET A 500 3.91 29.93 -3.36
C MET A 500 5.28 29.53 -3.93
N PHE A 501 5.52 29.70 -5.22
CA PHE A 501 6.81 29.41 -5.85
C PHE A 501 7.95 30.26 -5.27
N GLU A 502 7.68 31.54 -5.04
CA GLU A 502 8.66 32.43 -4.41
C GLU A 502 9.06 31.96 -3.01
N THR A 503 8.08 31.53 -2.18
CA THR A 503 8.33 30.97 -0.85
C THR A 503 9.17 29.70 -0.91
N LEU A 504 8.99 28.87 -1.95
CA LEU A 504 9.76 27.66 -2.20
C LEU A 504 11.15 27.93 -2.82
N GLY A 505 11.47 29.19 -3.09
CA GLY A 505 12.78 29.63 -3.63
C GLY A 505 12.92 29.53 -5.15
N PHE A 506 11.82 29.41 -5.90
CA PHE A 506 11.85 29.49 -7.36
C PHE A 506 12.00 30.95 -7.81
N THR A 507 12.84 31.18 -8.78
CA THR A 507 12.80 32.43 -9.56
C THR A 507 11.58 32.43 -10.49
N LYS A 508 11.18 33.60 -10.96
CA LYS A 508 10.06 33.71 -11.93
C LYS A 508 10.35 32.98 -13.23
N GLU A 509 11.60 33.02 -13.66
CA GLU A 509 12.08 32.35 -14.88
C GLU A 509 12.01 30.82 -14.71
N GLU A 510 12.47 30.28 -13.58
CA GLU A 510 12.41 28.86 -13.29
C GLU A 510 10.97 28.35 -13.19
N ALA A 511 10.10 29.09 -12.48
CA ALA A 511 8.68 28.75 -12.39
C ALA A 511 7.99 28.77 -13.77
N GLN A 512 8.29 29.76 -14.60
CA GLN A 512 7.74 29.85 -15.95
C GLN A 512 8.30 28.75 -16.88
N ASP A 513 9.57 28.38 -16.75
CA ASP A 513 10.13 27.29 -17.56
C ASP A 513 9.53 25.95 -17.19
N GLN A 514 9.38 25.66 -15.90
CA GLN A 514 8.90 24.37 -15.42
C GLN A 514 7.38 24.22 -15.49
N PHE A 515 6.64 25.27 -15.10
CA PHE A 515 5.18 25.24 -14.90
C PHE A 515 4.43 26.31 -15.70
N GLY A 516 5.06 26.92 -16.70
CA GLY A 516 4.49 28.02 -17.48
C GLY A 516 3.13 27.70 -18.06
N PHE A 517 2.95 26.50 -18.58
CA PHE A 517 1.67 26.07 -19.15
C PHE A 517 0.51 26.05 -18.14
N LEU A 518 0.79 25.72 -16.85
CA LEU A 518 -0.20 25.82 -15.80
C LEU A 518 -0.43 27.29 -15.38
N LEU A 519 0.67 28.05 -15.17
CA LEU A 519 0.58 29.48 -14.81
C LEU A 519 -0.22 30.26 -15.85
N ASP A 520 0.02 30.02 -17.13
CA ASP A 520 -0.72 30.66 -18.23
C ASP A 520 -2.20 30.22 -18.23
N ALA A 521 -2.50 28.97 -17.92
CA ALA A 521 -3.88 28.50 -17.81
C ALA A 521 -4.66 29.20 -16.68
N LEU A 522 -4.00 29.50 -15.56
CA LEU A 522 -4.64 30.21 -14.43
C LEU A 522 -5.16 31.62 -14.82
N ASP A 523 -4.60 32.23 -15.87
CA ASP A 523 -5.03 33.55 -16.36
C ASP A 523 -6.39 33.52 -17.11
N TYR A 524 -6.89 32.33 -17.46
CA TYR A 524 -8.08 32.16 -18.30
C TYR A 524 -9.32 31.69 -17.53
N GLY A 525 -9.52 32.18 -16.32
CA GLY A 525 -10.73 31.88 -15.54
C GLY A 525 -10.72 30.46 -14.98
N PHE A 526 -9.64 30.09 -14.34
CA PHE A 526 -9.47 28.78 -13.73
C PHE A 526 -10.38 28.61 -12.51
N PRO A 527 -11.17 27.51 -12.41
CA PRO A 527 -12.10 27.33 -11.31
C PRO A 527 -11.40 26.90 -10.01
N PRO A 528 -11.99 27.20 -8.84
CA PRO A 528 -11.63 26.49 -7.61
C PRO A 528 -11.75 24.99 -7.81
N HIS A 529 -10.72 24.22 -7.43
CA HIS A 529 -10.67 22.78 -7.67
C HIS A 529 -9.84 22.09 -6.59
N GLY A 530 -10.07 20.80 -6.46
CA GLY A 530 -9.35 19.94 -5.54
C GLY A 530 -9.58 18.47 -5.86
N GLY A 531 -8.82 17.62 -5.25
CA GLY A 531 -8.92 16.19 -5.52
C GLY A 531 -8.14 15.34 -4.53
N ILE A 532 -8.06 14.06 -4.86
CA ILE A 532 -7.36 13.05 -4.06
C ILE A 532 -6.79 11.96 -4.97
N ALA A 533 -5.67 11.38 -4.58
CA ALA A 533 -5.11 10.20 -5.21
C ALA A 533 -4.95 9.08 -4.18
N LEU A 534 -5.49 7.91 -4.47
CA LEU A 534 -5.40 6.73 -3.61
C LEU A 534 -4.49 5.68 -4.25
N GLY A 535 -3.62 5.04 -3.46
CA GLY A 535 -2.79 3.94 -3.93
C GLY A 535 -3.60 2.65 -4.07
N LEU A 536 -3.93 2.24 -5.30
CA LEU A 536 -4.70 1.01 -5.55
C LEU A 536 -3.96 -0.24 -5.06
N ASP A 537 -2.64 -0.30 -5.27
CA ASP A 537 -1.82 -1.43 -4.83
C ASP A 537 -1.86 -1.60 -3.31
N ARG A 538 -1.74 -0.49 -2.59
CA ARG A 538 -1.78 -0.48 -1.11
C ARG A 538 -3.16 -0.83 -0.58
N LEU A 539 -4.22 -0.29 -1.17
CA LEU A 539 -5.60 -0.66 -0.82
C LEU A 539 -5.85 -2.15 -1.04
N ALA A 540 -5.46 -2.69 -2.20
CA ALA A 540 -5.62 -4.11 -2.50
C ALA A 540 -4.79 -4.98 -1.53
N MET A 541 -3.55 -4.59 -1.19
CA MET A 541 -2.70 -5.27 -0.22
C MET A 541 -3.38 -5.37 1.15
N LEU A 542 -3.89 -4.27 1.68
CA LEU A 542 -4.55 -4.24 2.98
C LEU A 542 -5.84 -5.07 3.00
N LEU A 543 -6.64 -5.02 1.94
CA LEU A 543 -7.85 -5.82 1.81
C LEU A 543 -7.55 -7.32 1.64
N ALA A 544 -6.43 -7.67 1.02
CA ALA A 544 -5.97 -9.04 0.90
C ALA A 544 -5.36 -9.59 2.21
N GLY A 545 -5.03 -8.72 3.17
CA GLY A 545 -4.33 -9.10 4.39
C GLY A 545 -2.84 -9.41 4.17
N GLU A 546 -2.26 -8.84 3.12
CA GLU A 546 -0.85 -9.03 2.76
C GLU A 546 0.04 -7.93 3.36
N GLU A 547 1.30 -8.26 3.63
CA GLU A 547 2.29 -7.30 4.15
C GLU A 547 3.12 -6.63 3.04
N ASN A 548 2.96 -7.07 1.79
CA ASN A 548 3.75 -6.59 0.66
C ASN A 548 2.89 -6.42 -0.60
N ILE A 549 3.01 -5.27 -1.26
CA ILE A 549 2.24 -4.98 -2.49
C ILE A 549 2.58 -5.91 -3.65
N ARG A 550 3.72 -6.59 -3.64
CA ARG A 550 4.07 -7.60 -4.66
C ARG A 550 3.08 -8.75 -4.71
N GLU A 551 2.37 -9.04 -3.62
CA GLU A 551 1.37 -10.11 -3.57
C GLU A 551 0.05 -9.74 -4.30
N VAL A 552 -0.16 -8.46 -4.59
CA VAL A 552 -1.37 -7.96 -5.30
C VAL A 552 -1.06 -7.33 -6.67
N ILE A 553 0.18 -7.39 -7.12
CA ILE A 553 0.64 -6.95 -8.44
C ILE A 553 1.03 -8.18 -9.26
N ALA A 554 0.50 -8.31 -10.49
CA ALA A 554 0.75 -9.49 -11.30
C ALA A 554 2.26 -9.70 -11.57
N PHE A 555 2.96 -8.66 -12.04
CA PHE A 555 4.38 -8.69 -12.40
C PHE A 555 5.15 -7.54 -11.74
N PRO A 556 5.46 -7.64 -10.44
CA PRO A 556 6.19 -6.61 -9.73
C PRO A 556 7.70 -6.67 -9.99
N LYS A 557 8.42 -5.62 -9.58
CA LYS A 557 9.88 -5.65 -9.45
C LYS A 557 10.29 -6.16 -8.06
N ASN A 558 11.49 -6.75 -7.96
CA ASN A 558 12.08 -7.11 -6.67
C ASN A 558 12.62 -5.87 -5.92
N GLY A 559 13.18 -6.07 -4.73
CA GLY A 559 13.72 -4.97 -3.91
C GLY A 559 14.88 -4.18 -4.52
N LYS A 560 15.46 -4.67 -5.63
CA LYS A 560 16.51 -3.99 -6.41
C LYS A 560 15.97 -3.35 -7.69
N ALA A 561 14.66 -3.18 -7.82
CA ALA A 561 13.99 -2.69 -9.03
C ALA A 561 14.20 -3.55 -10.29
N ILE A 562 14.45 -4.84 -10.12
CA ILE A 562 14.68 -5.80 -11.21
C ILE A 562 13.41 -6.66 -11.37
N ASP A 563 13.05 -6.98 -12.62
CA ASP A 563 12.12 -8.05 -12.95
C ASP A 563 12.91 -9.36 -13.20
N PRO A 564 12.90 -10.32 -12.25
CA PRO A 564 13.68 -11.56 -12.41
C PRO A 564 13.15 -12.49 -13.51
N MET A 565 11.94 -12.28 -14.00
CA MET A 565 11.33 -13.10 -15.05
C MET A 565 11.84 -12.72 -16.44
N ASN A 566 11.92 -11.43 -16.75
CA ASN A 566 12.36 -10.94 -18.05
C ASN A 566 13.73 -10.23 -18.04
N ASN A 567 14.37 -10.12 -16.86
CA ASN A 567 15.65 -9.49 -16.63
C ASN A 567 15.68 -7.98 -16.98
N ALA A 568 14.55 -7.27 -16.80
CA ALA A 568 14.54 -5.82 -16.90
C ALA A 568 15.05 -5.20 -15.56
N PRO A 569 15.89 -4.12 -15.59
CA PRO A 569 16.43 -3.46 -16.79
C PRO A 569 17.52 -4.27 -17.46
N SER A 570 17.71 -4.08 -18.76
CA SER A 570 18.72 -4.80 -19.55
C SER A 570 19.46 -3.84 -20.49
N LEU A 571 20.62 -4.29 -20.96
CA LEU A 571 21.34 -3.56 -22.00
C LEU A 571 20.50 -3.51 -23.29
N VAL A 572 20.62 -2.39 -24.00
CA VAL A 572 20.04 -2.22 -25.33
C VAL A 572 21.13 -2.32 -26.41
N SER A 573 20.74 -2.55 -27.66
CA SER A 573 21.69 -2.70 -28.73
C SER A 573 22.42 -1.39 -29.04
N PRO A 574 23.70 -1.42 -29.49
CA PRO A 574 24.41 -0.22 -29.92
C PRO A 574 23.69 0.57 -31.02
N LEU A 575 22.97 -0.11 -31.89
CA LEU A 575 22.16 0.55 -32.92
C LEU A 575 21.04 1.41 -32.32
N GLN A 576 20.34 0.91 -31.29
CA GLN A 576 19.30 1.69 -30.61
C GLN A 576 19.88 2.93 -29.93
N LEU A 577 21.05 2.82 -29.29
CA LEU A 577 21.74 3.97 -28.69
C LEU A 577 22.17 4.98 -29.77
N PHE A 578 22.72 4.50 -30.88
CA PHE A 578 23.10 5.35 -32.00
C PHE A 578 21.92 6.12 -32.60
N GLU A 579 20.78 5.46 -32.81
CA GLU A 579 19.55 6.08 -33.30
C GLU A 579 18.99 7.16 -32.36
N LEU A 580 19.25 7.02 -31.06
CA LEU A 580 18.86 7.97 -30.03
C LEU A 580 19.89 9.07 -29.76
N ASN A 581 21.06 9.01 -30.39
CA ASN A 581 22.20 9.88 -30.11
C ASN A 581 22.62 9.86 -28.62
N ILE A 582 22.65 8.69 -28.03
CA ILE A 582 23.00 8.47 -26.62
C ILE A 582 24.26 7.61 -26.53
N ASP A 583 25.14 7.96 -25.60
CA ASP A 583 26.29 7.15 -25.23
C ASP A 583 26.20 6.69 -23.78
N VAL A 584 26.63 5.45 -23.51
CA VAL A 584 26.65 4.88 -22.15
C VAL A 584 28.05 5.02 -21.61
N THR A 585 28.22 5.88 -20.61
CA THR A 585 29.53 6.22 -20.02
C THR A 585 29.91 5.33 -18.82
N ALA A 586 28.94 4.66 -18.20
CA ALA A 586 29.16 3.71 -17.11
C ALA A 586 28.39 2.42 -17.39
N ILE A 587 29.06 1.29 -17.31
CA ILE A 587 28.46 -0.04 -17.33
C ILE A 587 28.91 -0.71 -16.04
N ASP A 588 27.98 -1.14 -15.21
CA ASP A 588 28.30 -1.96 -14.04
C ASP A 588 28.89 -3.31 -14.54
N GLU A 589 30.06 -3.66 -14.04
CA GLU A 589 30.75 -4.92 -14.33
C GLU A 589 30.05 -6.13 -13.68
#